data_e1e3d0ecd318e98609d16ef38cb08577
#
_entry.id   e1e3d0ecd318e98609d16ef38cb08577
#
_cell.length_a   1.000
_cell.length_b   1.000
_cell.length_c   1.000
_cell.angle_alpha   90.00
_cell.angle_beta   90.00
_cell.angle_gamma   90.00
#
_symmetry.space_group_name_H-M   'P 1'
#
loop_
_entity.id
_entity.type
_entity.pdbx_description
1 polymer ?
#
loop_
_entity_poly.entity_id
_entity_poly.type
_entity_poly.pdbx_seq_one_letter_code
_entity_poly.pdbx_strand_id
1 'polypeptide(L)'
;MGKRIQLGNVSVCLEDDGEGSPVLLLHGFPATRHLWSEVAPRLTSSGFRVLVPDLVGYGDSEAPAGVRIDMASQARWIVELLDQLALTRTVVIAHDVGSAAAQLMVVDSPERVRAVAILDGVHGGEWAMDAIASIQAWDPADAHRLFPVLARRLAKSPALREMLEAYRGQLGGLRLIRAARDLDPRQTAVIGERLRATRVPSLVLWGERDEFLSIQKVGEPLAELLHAPLVRLPGGHFTPLDCPAEVADALRSFLAALASGR
;
A
#
# COMPACT_ATOMS: atom_id res chain seq x y z
N MET A 1 5.06 -18.69 4.40
CA MET A 1 6.31 -17.89 4.45
C MET A 1 6.51 -17.26 3.08
N GLY A 2 6.71 -15.95 3.03
CA GLY A 2 6.95 -15.26 1.77
C GLY A 2 8.24 -15.74 1.08
N LYS A 3 8.22 -15.82 -0.24
CA LYS A 3 9.44 -16.07 -1.04
C LYS A 3 10.23 -14.77 -1.18
N ARG A 4 11.57 -14.87 -1.24
CA ARG A 4 12.45 -13.72 -1.42
C ARG A 4 12.83 -13.60 -2.89
N ILE A 5 12.60 -12.42 -3.48
CA ILE A 5 12.95 -12.11 -4.87
C ILE A 5 14.01 -11.02 -4.86
N GLN A 6 15.11 -11.25 -5.58
CA GLN A 6 16.20 -10.29 -5.71
C GLN A 6 15.92 -9.35 -6.88
N LEU A 7 15.95 -8.04 -6.63
CA LEU A 7 15.79 -6.97 -7.62
C LEU A 7 17.06 -6.10 -7.55
N GLY A 8 18.02 -6.34 -8.44
CA GLY A 8 19.31 -5.67 -8.37
C GLY A 8 19.96 -5.82 -6.98
N ASN A 9 20.11 -4.70 -6.25
CA ASN A 9 20.72 -4.66 -4.92
C ASN A 9 19.71 -4.65 -3.76
N VAL A 10 18.42 -4.75 -4.04
CA VAL A 10 17.36 -4.86 -3.03
C VAL A 10 16.71 -6.25 -3.08
N SER A 11 16.05 -6.67 -2.02
CA SER A 11 15.26 -7.90 -2.01
C SER A 11 13.85 -7.65 -1.51
N VAL A 12 12.87 -8.28 -2.18
CA VAL A 12 11.45 -8.21 -1.84
C VAL A 12 11.01 -9.53 -1.26
N CYS A 13 10.37 -9.48 -0.09
CA CYS A 13 9.64 -10.60 0.46
C CYS A 13 8.22 -10.58 -0.10
N LEU A 14 7.81 -11.65 -0.76
CA LEU A 14 6.55 -11.75 -1.50
C LEU A 14 5.75 -12.98 -1.07
N GLU A 15 4.49 -12.81 -0.72
CA GLU A 15 3.50 -13.88 -0.76
C GLU A 15 2.85 -13.90 -2.14
N ASP A 16 2.73 -15.10 -2.74
CA ASP A 16 2.26 -15.29 -4.11
C ASP A 16 1.42 -16.58 -4.12
N ASP A 17 0.12 -16.41 -4.00
CA ASP A 17 -0.83 -17.50 -3.78
C ASP A 17 -1.96 -17.46 -4.82
N GLY A 18 -2.48 -18.65 -5.12
CA GLY A 18 -3.58 -18.84 -6.07
C GLY A 18 -3.12 -18.87 -7.53
N GLU A 19 -4.11 -19.09 -8.40
CA GLU A 19 -3.94 -19.14 -9.85
C GLU A 19 -4.95 -18.20 -10.51
N GLY A 20 -4.70 -17.80 -11.75
CA GLY A 20 -5.61 -16.94 -12.51
C GLY A 20 -5.08 -15.50 -12.69
N SER A 21 -6.00 -14.55 -12.85
CA SER A 21 -5.61 -13.16 -13.11
C SER A 21 -4.83 -12.55 -11.95
N PRO A 22 -3.66 -11.96 -12.18
CA PRO A 22 -2.82 -11.41 -11.11
C PRO A 22 -3.42 -10.15 -10.51
N VAL A 23 -3.39 -10.07 -9.17
CA VAL A 23 -3.77 -8.94 -8.35
C VAL A 23 -2.64 -8.65 -7.38
N LEU A 24 -2.13 -7.43 -7.37
CA LEU A 24 -1.05 -6.97 -6.51
C LEU A 24 -1.61 -6.11 -5.36
N LEU A 25 -1.29 -6.48 -4.13
CA LEU A 25 -1.74 -5.79 -2.92
C LEU A 25 -0.58 -5.05 -2.27
N LEU A 26 -0.62 -3.72 -2.25
CA LEU A 26 0.42 -2.86 -1.69
C LEU A 26 -0.01 -2.28 -0.36
N HIS A 27 0.78 -2.49 0.67
CA HIS A 27 0.57 -1.89 1.98
C HIS A 27 1.11 -0.46 2.05
N GLY A 28 0.79 0.27 3.12
CA GLY A 28 1.27 1.61 3.40
C GLY A 28 2.22 1.69 4.59
N PHE A 29 2.21 2.84 5.30
CA PHE A 29 3.06 3.12 6.46
C PHE A 29 2.19 3.25 7.74
N PRO A 30 2.59 2.67 8.88
CA PRO A 30 3.72 1.77 9.11
C PRO A 30 3.30 0.29 9.01
N ALA A 31 2.76 -0.11 7.87
CA ALA A 31 2.26 -1.45 7.64
C ALA A 31 3.32 -2.38 7.01
N THR A 32 2.94 -3.63 6.82
CA THR A 32 3.66 -4.68 6.10
C THR A 32 2.65 -5.49 5.28
N ARG A 33 3.09 -6.51 4.53
CA ARG A 33 2.20 -7.43 3.81
C ARG A 33 1.11 -8.05 4.69
N HIS A 34 1.34 -8.15 6.01
CA HIS A 34 0.36 -8.67 6.97
C HIS A 34 -0.93 -7.84 7.06
N LEU A 35 -0.94 -6.60 6.56
CA LEU A 35 -2.15 -5.82 6.38
C LEU A 35 -3.23 -6.58 5.60
N TRP A 36 -2.81 -7.41 4.65
CA TRP A 36 -3.68 -8.11 3.72
C TRP A 36 -4.03 -9.54 4.14
N SER A 37 -3.59 -9.98 5.33
CA SER A 37 -3.73 -11.35 5.82
C SER A 37 -5.17 -11.89 5.79
N GLU A 38 -6.17 -11.02 5.98
CA GLU A 38 -7.59 -11.37 5.97
C GLU A 38 -8.25 -11.20 4.58
N VAL A 39 -7.73 -10.31 3.73
CA VAL A 39 -8.29 -10.02 2.41
C VAL A 39 -7.70 -10.94 1.34
N ALA A 40 -6.39 -11.16 1.35
CA ALA A 40 -5.71 -11.96 0.33
C ALA A 40 -6.29 -13.38 0.17
N PRO A 41 -6.54 -14.16 1.25
CA PRO A 41 -7.13 -15.48 1.12
C PRO A 41 -8.53 -15.45 0.50
N ARG A 42 -9.32 -14.39 0.75
CA ARG A 42 -10.68 -14.24 0.17
C ARG A 42 -10.63 -13.99 -1.33
N LEU A 43 -9.63 -13.23 -1.81
CA LEU A 43 -9.41 -13.01 -3.24
C LEU A 43 -8.86 -14.28 -3.92
N THR A 44 -7.91 -14.98 -3.28
CA THR A 44 -7.38 -16.25 -3.76
C THR A 44 -8.49 -17.29 -3.92
N SER A 45 -9.37 -17.42 -2.91
CA SER A 45 -10.54 -18.32 -2.97
C SER A 45 -11.54 -17.94 -4.06
N SER A 46 -11.47 -16.71 -4.57
CA SER A 46 -12.29 -16.22 -5.69
C SER A 46 -11.64 -16.43 -7.07
N GLY A 47 -10.51 -17.16 -7.13
CA GLY A 47 -9.84 -17.55 -8.38
C GLY A 47 -8.82 -16.51 -8.90
N PHE A 48 -8.33 -15.61 -8.04
CA PHE A 48 -7.24 -14.68 -8.39
C PHE A 48 -5.88 -15.21 -7.93
N ARG A 49 -4.83 -14.89 -8.68
CA ARG A 49 -3.45 -14.99 -8.19
C ARG A 49 -3.12 -13.71 -7.44
N VAL A 50 -2.90 -13.82 -6.14
CA VAL A 50 -2.72 -12.69 -5.24
C VAL A 50 -1.26 -12.55 -4.86
N LEU A 51 -0.68 -11.39 -5.15
CA LEU A 51 0.70 -11.01 -4.91
C LEU A 51 0.75 -9.98 -3.79
N VAL A 52 1.41 -10.31 -2.69
CA VAL A 52 1.47 -9.43 -1.50
C VAL A 52 2.92 -9.22 -1.11
N PRO A 53 3.61 -8.22 -1.68
CA PRO A 53 4.97 -7.90 -1.27
C PRO A 53 4.99 -7.07 0.02
N ASP A 54 6.05 -7.23 0.81
CA ASP A 54 6.53 -6.10 1.61
C ASP A 54 7.21 -5.09 0.69
N LEU A 55 6.87 -3.82 0.80
CA LEU A 55 7.58 -2.75 0.10
C LEU A 55 9.07 -2.77 0.49
N VAL A 56 9.95 -2.38 -0.42
CA VAL A 56 11.40 -2.39 -0.18
C VAL A 56 11.76 -1.55 1.04
N GLY A 57 12.47 -2.17 2.00
CA GLY A 57 12.83 -1.54 3.26
C GLY A 57 11.75 -1.63 4.37
N TYR A 58 10.62 -2.26 4.08
CA TYR A 58 9.54 -2.57 5.03
C TYR A 58 9.50 -4.07 5.33
N GLY A 59 8.91 -4.44 6.45
CA GLY A 59 8.70 -5.85 6.83
C GLY A 59 9.97 -6.69 6.69
N ASP A 60 9.89 -7.74 5.89
CA ASP A 60 10.99 -8.66 5.60
C ASP A 60 11.74 -8.32 4.29
N SER A 61 11.34 -7.26 3.58
CA SER A 61 12.05 -6.74 2.42
C SER A 61 13.25 -5.90 2.83
N GLU A 62 14.34 -5.96 2.05
CA GLU A 62 15.61 -5.36 2.41
C GLU A 62 16.14 -4.40 1.35
N ALA A 63 16.75 -3.32 1.83
CA ALA A 63 17.49 -2.37 1.02
C ALA A 63 18.79 -1.97 1.71
N PRO A 64 19.95 -1.94 1.01
CA PRO A 64 21.19 -1.41 1.56
C PRO A 64 21.05 0.02 2.06
N ALA A 65 21.94 0.44 2.96
CA ALA A 65 22.06 1.84 3.35
C ALA A 65 22.32 2.71 2.10
N GLY A 66 21.68 3.89 2.05
CA GLY A 66 21.84 4.83 0.94
C GLY A 66 20.92 4.58 -0.27
N VAL A 67 20.25 3.43 -0.36
CA VAL A 67 19.20 3.22 -1.37
C VAL A 67 17.95 3.98 -0.93
N ARG A 68 17.42 4.86 -1.77
CA ARG A 68 16.16 5.59 -1.48
C ARG A 68 14.98 4.64 -1.58
N ILE A 69 14.11 4.66 -0.55
CA ILE A 69 12.90 3.83 -0.47
C ILE A 69 11.60 4.65 -0.54
N ASP A 70 11.67 5.82 -1.18
CA ASP A 70 10.52 6.67 -1.46
C ASP A 70 9.51 6.00 -2.43
N MET A 71 8.31 6.55 -2.53
CA MET A 71 7.24 5.90 -3.30
C MET A 71 7.51 5.85 -4.81
N ALA A 72 8.28 6.78 -5.35
CA ALA A 72 8.74 6.69 -6.75
C ALA A 72 9.74 5.54 -6.96
N SER A 73 10.60 5.28 -5.98
CA SER A 73 11.47 4.11 -6.00
C SER A 73 10.68 2.82 -5.84
N GLN A 74 9.68 2.79 -4.95
CA GLN A 74 8.78 1.64 -4.80
C GLN A 74 8.06 1.31 -6.11
N ALA A 75 7.51 2.32 -6.80
CA ALA A 75 6.84 2.11 -8.09
C ALA A 75 7.77 1.42 -9.11
N ARG A 76 9.04 1.84 -9.21
CA ARG A 76 10.03 1.21 -10.11
C ARG A 76 10.32 -0.23 -9.73
N TRP A 77 10.55 -0.53 -8.43
CA TRP A 77 10.78 -1.91 -8.00
C TRP A 77 9.57 -2.81 -8.17
N ILE A 78 8.36 -2.27 -8.05
CA ILE A 78 7.15 -3.03 -8.34
C ILE A 78 7.10 -3.40 -9.82
N VAL A 79 7.44 -2.49 -10.72
CA VAL A 79 7.54 -2.80 -12.17
C VAL A 79 8.60 -3.87 -12.41
N GLU A 80 9.79 -3.76 -11.79
CA GLU A 80 10.85 -4.77 -11.89
C GLU A 80 10.42 -6.13 -11.30
N LEU A 81 9.67 -6.11 -10.19
CA LEU A 81 9.09 -7.33 -9.61
C LEU A 81 8.13 -8.01 -10.58
N LEU A 82 7.26 -7.25 -11.25
CA LEU A 82 6.36 -7.78 -12.27
C LEU A 82 7.14 -8.41 -13.43
N ASP A 83 8.26 -7.80 -13.86
CA ASP A 83 9.14 -8.37 -14.89
C ASP A 83 9.76 -9.70 -14.47
N GLN A 84 10.27 -9.80 -13.23
CA GLN A 84 10.82 -11.02 -12.67
C GLN A 84 9.77 -12.15 -12.56
N LEU A 85 8.50 -11.78 -12.41
CA LEU A 85 7.38 -12.70 -12.35
C LEU A 85 6.79 -13.01 -13.75
N ALA A 86 7.36 -12.46 -14.82
CA ALA A 86 6.85 -12.53 -16.19
C ALA A 86 5.39 -12.02 -16.32
N LEU A 87 5.03 -11.01 -15.53
CA LEU A 87 3.71 -10.38 -15.53
C LEU A 87 3.77 -9.07 -16.31
N THR A 88 3.11 -9.01 -17.46
CA THR A 88 3.08 -7.80 -18.28
C THR A 88 2.17 -6.73 -17.71
N ARG A 89 1.06 -7.12 -17.08
CA ARG A 89 0.03 -6.19 -16.59
C ARG A 89 -0.74 -6.82 -15.41
N THR A 90 -1.03 -6.03 -14.37
CA THR A 90 -1.76 -6.48 -13.18
C THR A 90 -2.79 -5.47 -12.71
N VAL A 91 -3.75 -5.90 -11.91
CA VAL A 91 -4.56 -5.00 -11.10
C VAL A 91 -3.76 -4.65 -9.85
N VAL A 92 -3.66 -3.36 -9.54
CA VAL A 92 -2.94 -2.85 -8.37
C VAL A 92 -3.96 -2.37 -7.34
N ILE A 93 -3.92 -2.95 -6.15
CA ILE A 93 -4.74 -2.56 -5.00
C ILE A 93 -3.79 -2.03 -3.94
N ALA A 94 -4.01 -0.81 -3.47
CA ALA A 94 -3.01 -0.14 -2.64
C ALA A 94 -3.67 0.64 -1.49
N HIS A 95 -3.04 0.56 -0.32
CA HIS A 95 -3.47 1.20 0.91
C HIS A 95 -2.49 2.31 1.33
N ASP A 96 -3.01 3.40 1.89
CA ASP A 96 -2.26 4.50 2.49
C ASP A 96 -1.13 5.02 1.57
N VAL A 97 0.13 5.18 2.03
CA VAL A 97 1.24 5.65 1.18
C VAL A 97 1.59 4.68 0.04
N GLY A 98 1.24 3.39 0.14
CA GLY A 98 1.34 2.45 -0.98
C GLY A 98 0.52 2.90 -2.19
N SER A 99 -0.56 3.66 -1.95
CA SER A 99 -1.35 4.26 -3.04
C SER A 99 -0.59 5.31 -3.84
N ALA A 100 0.39 5.98 -3.23
CA ALA A 100 1.26 6.90 -3.96
C ALA A 100 2.13 6.14 -4.97
N ALA A 101 2.68 4.98 -4.59
CA ALA A 101 3.39 4.13 -5.55
C ALA A 101 2.47 3.65 -6.68
N ALA A 102 1.23 3.23 -6.36
CA ALA A 102 0.25 2.84 -7.36
C ALA A 102 -0.13 3.99 -8.30
N GLN A 103 -0.34 5.20 -7.78
CA GLN A 103 -0.62 6.40 -8.58
C GLN A 103 0.55 6.73 -9.53
N LEU A 104 1.79 6.63 -9.04
CA LEU A 104 2.98 6.82 -9.87
C LEU A 104 3.08 5.74 -10.96
N MET A 105 2.75 4.48 -10.67
CA MET A 105 2.66 3.44 -11.71
C MET A 105 1.61 3.78 -12.77
N VAL A 106 0.43 4.26 -12.36
CA VAL A 106 -0.64 4.67 -13.30
C VAL A 106 -0.19 5.76 -14.25
N VAL A 107 0.62 6.72 -13.81
CA VAL A 107 1.06 7.84 -14.63
C VAL A 107 2.37 7.59 -15.39
N ASP A 108 3.29 6.78 -14.82
CA ASP A 108 4.63 6.56 -15.38
C ASP A 108 4.77 5.25 -16.16
N SER A 109 3.91 4.25 -15.89
CA SER A 109 3.91 2.92 -16.51
C SER A 109 2.48 2.39 -16.68
N PRO A 110 1.58 3.14 -17.34
CA PRO A 110 0.15 2.79 -17.46
C PRO A 110 -0.09 1.44 -18.13
N GLU A 111 0.82 1.00 -19.02
CA GLU A 111 0.77 -0.31 -19.67
C GLU A 111 0.91 -1.47 -18.69
N ARG A 112 1.49 -1.24 -17.50
CA ARG A 112 1.68 -2.24 -16.44
C ARG A 112 0.45 -2.35 -15.52
N VAL A 113 -0.45 -1.37 -15.56
CA VAL A 113 -1.61 -1.27 -14.67
C VAL A 113 -2.89 -1.56 -15.43
N ARG A 114 -3.53 -2.72 -15.17
CA ARG A 114 -4.82 -3.09 -15.76
C ARG A 114 -5.97 -2.28 -15.16
N ALA A 115 -5.92 -2.10 -13.84
CA ALA A 115 -6.86 -1.31 -13.06
C ALA A 115 -6.21 -0.97 -11.72
N VAL A 116 -6.73 0.03 -11.01
CA VAL A 116 -6.24 0.42 -9.69
C VAL A 116 -7.38 0.54 -8.70
N ALA A 117 -7.21 -0.01 -7.50
CA ALA A 117 -8.06 0.28 -6.35
C ALA A 117 -7.24 0.91 -5.23
N ILE A 118 -7.73 2.01 -4.67
CA ILE A 118 -7.07 2.74 -3.60
C ILE A 118 -7.92 2.69 -2.34
N LEU A 119 -7.33 2.24 -1.24
CA LEU A 119 -7.95 2.14 0.08
C LEU A 119 -7.29 3.14 1.03
N ASP A 120 -8.08 4.02 1.65
CA ASP A 120 -7.61 4.97 2.67
C ASP A 120 -6.26 5.60 2.25
N GLY A 121 -6.19 6.03 0.99
CA GLY A 121 -4.94 6.38 0.33
C GLY A 121 -4.55 7.85 0.51
N VAL A 122 -3.36 8.17 0.05
CA VAL A 122 -2.81 9.53 0.06
C VAL A 122 -2.88 10.16 -1.33
N HIS A 123 -3.01 11.49 -1.40
CA HIS A 123 -2.89 12.25 -2.65
C HIS A 123 -2.52 13.71 -2.37
N GLY A 124 -1.91 14.38 -3.35
CA GLY A 124 -1.48 15.75 -3.20
C GLY A 124 -0.46 15.90 -2.07
N GLY A 125 -0.66 16.87 -1.19
CA GLY A 125 0.14 17.09 0.02
C GLY A 125 -0.43 16.44 1.29
N GLU A 126 -1.57 15.78 1.19
CA GLU A 126 -2.33 15.24 2.33
C GLU A 126 -1.89 13.80 2.65
N TRP A 127 -0.83 13.65 3.45
CA TRP A 127 -0.21 12.37 3.82
C TRP A 127 -0.16 12.12 5.33
N ALA A 128 -1.01 12.73 6.12
CA ALA A 128 -0.97 12.66 7.59
C ALA A 128 0.42 13.01 8.17
N MET A 129 1.07 14.04 7.59
CA MET A 129 2.47 14.37 7.86
C MET A 129 2.77 14.67 9.33
N ASP A 130 1.82 15.16 10.12
CA ASP A 130 2.02 15.40 11.55
C ASP A 130 2.35 14.11 12.32
N ALA A 131 1.67 13.00 11.96
CA ALA A 131 1.93 11.69 12.54
C ALA A 131 3.30 11.14 12.08
N ILE A 132 3.64 11.31 10.81
CA ILE A 132 4.90 10.87 10.19
C ILE A 132 6.08 11.69 10.72
N ALA A 133 5.95 13.02 10.84
CA ALA A 133 7.00 13.92 11.29
C ALA A 133 7.55 13.56 12.68
N SER A 134 6.68 13.08 13.57
CA SER A 134 7.10 12.63 14.89
C SER A 134 8.06 11.43 14.83
N ILE A 135 7.91 10.56 13.84
CA ILE A 135 8.79 9.40 13.61
C ILE A 135 10.05 9.83 12.85
N GLN A 136 9.92 10.74 11.87
CA GLN A 136 11.07 11.32 11.15
C GLN A 136 12.08 11.99 12.10
N ALA A 137 11.56 12.68 13.12
CA ALA A 137 12.35 13.37 14.14
C ALA A 137 12.93 12.45 15.23
N TRP A 138 12.56 11.15 15.23
CA TRP A 138 13.01 10.23 16.27
C TRP A 138 14.52 10.01 16.23
N ASP A 139 15.15 9.98 17.42
CA ASP A 139 16.58 9.70 17.52
C ASP A 139 16.83 8.21 17.16
N PRO A 140 17.68 7.94 16.15
CA PRO A 140 18.05 6.57 15.80
C PRO A 140 18.65 5.77 16.97
N ALA A 141 19.32 6.43 17.94
CA ALA A 141 19.86 5.77 19.13
C ALA A 141 18.76 5.16 20.00
N ASP A 142 17.56 5.76 20.02
CA ASP A 142 16.39 5.33 20.78
C ASP A 142 15.37 4.53 19.96
N ALA A 143 15.75 4.06 18.77
CA ALA A 143 14.84 3.38 17.85
C ALA A 143 14.10 2.18 18.48
N HIS A 144 14.73 1.47 19.44
CA HIS A 144 14.12 0.35 20.18
C HIS A 144 12.86 0.75 20.97
N ARG A 145 12.69 2.04 21.28
CA ARG A 145 11.53 2.59 22.02
C ARG A 145 10.33 2.88 21.13
N LEU A 146 10.51 2.85 19.80
CA LEU A 146 9.45 3.22 18.86
C LEU A 146 8.28 2.23 18.86
N PHE A 147 8.57 0.93 18.85
CA PHE A 147 7.53 -0.10 18.84
C PHE A 147 6.52 0.02 19.99
N PRO A 148 6.91 0.16 21.26
CA PRO A 148 5.94 0.34 22.33
C PRO A 148 5.03 1.57 22.17
N VAL A 149 5.55 2.65 21.61
CA VAL A 149 4.79 3.89 21.34
C VAL A 149 3.77 3.65 20.23
N LEU A 150 4.19 3.05 19.12
CA LEU A 150 3.32 2.71 18.00
C LEU A 150 2.25 1.69 18.41
N ALA A 151 2.65 0.62 19.09
CA ALA A 151 1.72 -0.42 19.52
C ALA A 151 0.63 0.15 20.43
N ARG A 152 0.98 1.07 21.35
CA ARG A 152 -0.01 1.75 22.21
C ARG A 152 -0.99 2.61 21.41
N ARG A 153 -0.53 3.24 20.32
CA ARG A 153 -1.34 4.16 19.50
C ARG A 153 -2.18 3.42 18.46
N LEU A 154 -1.59 2.44 17.78
CA LEU A 154 -2.14 1.82 16.57
C LEU A 154 -2.69 0.42 16.81
N ALA A 155 -2.13 -0.38 17.74
CA ALA A 155 -2.51 -1.77 17.91
C ALA A 155 -3.84 -1.94 18.68
N LYS A 156 -4.93 -1.50 18.03
CA LYS A 156 -6.31 -1.60 18.56
C LYS A 156 -6.87 -3.03 18.44
N SER A 157 -6.22 -3.90 17.67
CA SER A 157 -6.56 -5.32 17.52
C SER A 157 -5.31 -6.21 17.56
N PRO A 158 -5.45 -7.54 17.80
CA PRO A 158 -4.33 -8.47 17.71
C PRO A 158 -3.64 -8.44 16.34
N ALA A 159 -4.40 -8.36 15.24
CA ALA A 159 -3.86 -8.32 13.89
C ALA A 159 -3.00 -7.07 13.63
N LEU A 160 -3.45 -5.89 14.09
CA LEU A 160 -2.66 -4.66 14.01
C LEU A 160 -1.37 -4.76 14.83
N ARG A 161 -1.42 -5.40 16.00
CA ARG A 161 -0.22 -5.63 16.82
C ARG A 161 0.77 -6.54 16.10
N GLU A 162 0.30 -7.64 15.54
CA GLU A 162 1.12 -8.61 14.79
C GLU A 162 1.81 -7.95 13.59
N MET A 163 1.07 -7.16 12.82
CA MET A 163 1.61 -6.39 11.71
C MET A 163 2.76 -5.46 12.13
N LEU A 164 2.67 -4.85 13.32
CA LEU A 164 3.70 -3.94 13.83
C LEU A 164 4.93 -4.66 14.42
N GLU A 165 4.89 -5.98 14.64
CA GLU A 165 6.02 -6.73 15.23
C GLU A 165 7.30 -6.64 14.38
N ALA A 166 7.19 -6.42 13.07
CA ALA A 166 8.33 -6.17 12.17
C ALA A 166 9.20 -4.98 12.62
N TYR A 167 8.63 -4.07 13.41
CA TYR A 167 9.31 -2.85 13.90
C TYR A 167 9.78 -2.96 15.35
N ARG A 168 9.76 -4.17 15.92
CA ARG A 168 10.25 -4.42 17.30
C ARG A 168 11.78 -4.32 17.37
N GLY A 169 12.26 -3.75 18.48
CA GLY A 169 13.68 -3.64 18.79
C GLY A 169 14.43 -2.57 17.98
N GLN A 170 15.74 -2.55 18.14
CA GLN A 170 16.58 -1.49 17.53
C GLN A 170 16.55 -1.52 16.01
N LEU A 171 16.72 -2.68 15.38
CA LEU A 171 16.73 -2.80 13.91
C LEU A 171 15.36 -2.47 13.30
N GLY A 172 14.28 -2.97 13.91
CA GLY A 172 12.93 -2.67 13.44
C GLY A 172 12.61 -1.18 13.54
N GLY A 173 12.95 -0.55 14.65
CA GLY A 173 12.79 0.89 14.83
C GLY A 173 13.61 1.72 13.83
N LEU A 174 14.85 1.33 13.56
CA LEU A 174 15.69 1.99 12.54
C LEU A 174 15.09 1.88 11.12
N ARG A 175 14.55 0.72 10.76
CA ARG A 175 13.83 0.53 9.48
C ARG A 175 12.64 1.48 9.37
N LEU A 176 11.86 1.59 10.45
CA LEU A 176 10.70 2.46 10.49
C LEU A 176 11.06 3.95 10.37
N ILE A 177 12.10 4.40 11.11
CA ILE A 177 12.61 5.78 11.02
C ILE A 177 13.07 6.09 9.59
N ARG A 178 13.82 5.17 8.98
CA ARG A 178 14.27 5.30 7.59
C ARG A 178 13.09 5.40 6.64
N ALA A 179 12.12 4.51 6.75
CA ALA A 179 10.94 4.53 5.92
C ALA A 179 10.18 5.86 6.04
N ALA A 180 9.96 6.34 7.27
CA ALA A 180 9.33 7.64 7.51
C ALA A 180 10.10 8.80 6.85
N ARG A 181 11.44 8.82 6.95
CA ARG A 181 12.29 9.88 6.39
C ARG A 181 12.27 9.95 4.87
N ASP A 182 11.99 8.84 4.19
CA ASP A 182 11.91 8.78 2.73
C ASP A 182 10.48 9.07 2.20
N LEU A 183 9.47 9.27 3.07
CA LEU A 183 8.13 9.69 2.65
C LEU A 183 8.14 11.16 2.24
N ASP A 184 7.68 11.42 1.01
CA ASP A 184 7.67 12.75 0.40
C ASP A 184 6.34 13.03 -0.32
N PRO A 185 5.44 13.82 0.29
CA PRO A 185 4.14 14.15 -0.31
C PRO A 185 4.22 14.86 -1.66
N ARG A 186 5.35 15.53 -1.94
CA ARG A 186 5.56 16.22 -3.23
C ARG A 186 5.47 15.27 -4.42
N GLN A 187 5.72 13.97 -4.21
CA GLN A 187 5.67 12.97 -5.28
C GLN A 187 4.26 12.80 -5.85
N THR A 188 3.20 12.99 -5.07
CA THR A 188 1.82 12.96 -5.57
C THR A 188 1.24 14.35 -5.80
N ALA A 189 1.82 15.40 -5.24
CA ALA A 189 1.34 16.77 -5.41
C ALA A 189 1.42 17.26 -6.87
N VAL A 190 2.36 16.73 -7.66
CA VAL A 190 2.63 17.18 -9.04
C VAL A 190 2.00 16.31 -10.13
N ILE A 191 1.30 15.22 -9.77
CA ILE A 191 0.78 14.26 -10.77
C ILE A 191 -0.73 14.36 -11.02
N GLY A 192 -1.44 15.28 -10.35
CA GLY A 192 -2.90 15.38 -10.41
C GLY A 192 -3.46 15.47 -11.82
N GLU A 193 -2.91 16.34 -12.69
CA GLU A 193 -3.36 16.48 -14.08
C GLU A 193 -3.09 15.20 -14.89
N ARG A 194 -1.99 14.51 -14.64
CA ARG A 194 -1.65 13.24 -15.30
C ARG A 194 -2.60 12.13 -14.86
N LEU A 195 -2.97 12.08 -13.57
CA LEU A 195 -3.98 11.15 -13.05
C LEU A 195 -5.36 11.43 -13.68
N ARG A 196 -5.77 12.70 -13.78
CA ARG A 196 -7.02 13.09 -14.42
C ARG A 196 -7.09 12.66 -15.88
N ALA A 197 -5.96 12.65 -16.58
CA ALA A 197 -5.86 12.23 -17.97
C ALA A 197 -5.87 10.70 -18.17
N THR A 198 -5.71 9.93 -17.11
CA THR A 198 -5.68 8.46 -17.20
C THR A 198 -7.05 7.89 -17.56
N ARG A 199 -7.05 6.71 -18.20
CA ARG A 199 -8.24 5.91 -18.49
C ARG A 199 -8.18 4.53 -17.85
N VAL A 200 -7.26 4.36 -16.88
CA VAL A 200 -7.16 3.12 -16.13
C VAL A 200 -8.43 2.97 -15.27
N PRO A 201 -9.18 1.85 -15.37
CA PRO A 201 -10.34 1.61 -14.53
C PRO A 201 -9.94 1.69 -13.06
N SER A 202 -10.68 2.46 -12.27
CA SER A 202 -10.29 2.82 -10.92
C SER A 202 -11.43 2.63 -9.92
N LEU A 203 -11.09 2.34 -8.65
CA LEU A 203 -11.99 2.26 -7.52
C LEU A 203 -11.34 2.96 -6.31
N VAL A 204 -12.10 3.73 -5.54
CA VAL A 204 -11.66 4.27 -4.25
C VAL A 204 -12.52 3.69 -3.14
N LEU A 205 -11.88 3.14 -2.11
CA LEU A 205 -12.50 2.59 -0.91
C LEU A 205 -12.03 3.41 0.29
N TRP A 206 -12.94 3.69 1.24
CA TRP A 206 -12.58 4.55 2.37
C TRP A 206 -13.29 4.16 3.65
N GLY A 207 -12.52 4.05 4.74
CA GLY A 207 -13.07 3.83 6.07
C GLY A 207 -13.77 5.07 6.61
N GLU A 208 -15.05 4.96 6.99
CA GLU A 208 -15.83 6.09 7.52
C GLU A 208 -15.29 6.67 8.82
N ARG A 209 -14.48 5.88 9.54
CA ARG A 209 -13.85 6.26 10.80
C ARG A 209 -12.34 6.41 10.69
N ASP A 210 -11.82 6.70 9.48
CA ASP A 210 -10.40 6.99 9.30
C ASP A 210 -10.02 8.25 10.09
N GLU A 211 -9.16 8.07 11.09
CA GLU A 211 -8.69 9.13 11.98
C GLU A 211 -7.41 9.82 11.49
N PHE A 212 -6.80 9.33 10.39
CA PHE A 212 -5.55 9.85 9.84
C PHE A 212 -5.77 10.64 8.56
N LEU A 213 -6.62 10.14 7.67
CA LEU A 213 -6.85 10.72 6.35
C LEU A 213 -8.35 11.03 6.15
N SER A 214 -8.64 12.28 5.87
CA SER A 214 -10.00 12.73 5.67
C SER A 214 -10.54 12.29 4.30
N ILE A 215 -11.67 11.59 4.29
CA ILE A 215 -12.36 11.23 3.05
C ILE A 215 -12.72 12.47 2.23
N GLN A 216 -13.14 13.57 2.88
CA GLN A 216 -13.52 14.83 2.19
C GLN A 216 -12.32 15.55 1.59
N LYS A 217 -11.15 15.50 2.25
CA LYS A 217 -9.95 16.20 1.77
C LYS A 217 -9.12 15.37 0.80
N VAL A 218 -9.19 14.05 0.88
CA VAL A 218 -8.34 13.15 0.08
C VAL A 218 -9.18 12.19 -0.75
N GLY A 219 -10.07 11.42 -0.13
CA GLY A 219 -10.81 10.34 -0.79
C GLY A 219 -11.72 10.84 -1.92
N GLU A 220 -12.53 11.85 -1.64
CA GLU A 220 -13.46 12.44 -2.62
C GLU A 220 -12.69 13.12 -3.79
N PRO A 221 -11.67 13.98 -3.55
CA PRO A 221 -10.87 14.54 -4.62
C PRO A 221 -10.11 13.50 -5.45
N LEU A 222 -9.58 12.45 -4.80
CA LEU A 222 -8.88 11.38 -5.49
C LEU A 222 -9.81 10.56 -6.38
N ALA A 223 -11.02 10.26 -5.90
CA ALA A 223 -12.04 9.57 -6.68
C ALA A 223 -12.46 10.41 -7.91
N GLU A 224 -12.61 11.73 -7.75
CA GLU A 224 -12.87 12.64 -8.86
C GLU A 224 -11.73 12.65 -9.88
N LEU A 225 -10.48 12.75 -9.43
CA LEU A 225 -9.30 12.73 -10.31
C LEU A 225 -9.20 11.44 -11.13
N LEU A 226 -9.51 10.32 -10.51
CA LEU A 226 -9.45 8.99 -11.15
C LEU A 226 -10.72 8.63 -11.92
N HIS A 227 -11.75 9.48 -11.90
CA HIS A 227 -13.09 9.17 -12.43
C HIS A 227 -13.65 7.87 -11.85
N ALA A 228 -13.38 7.61 -10.57
CA ALA A 228 -13.65 6.36 -9.88
C ALA A 228 -14.90 6.44 -8.99
N PRO A 229 -15.66 5.36 -8.85
CA PRO A 229 -16.61 5.25 -7.76
C PRO A 229 -15.88 5.30 -6.42
N LEU A 230 -16.52 5.93 -5.41
CA LEU A 230 -16.07 5.96 -4.02
C LEU A 230 -17.02 5.11 -3.18
N VAL A 231 -16.48 4.06 -2.55
CA VAL A 231 -17.21 3.18 -1.64
C VAL A 231 -16.77 3.45 -0.21
N ARG A 232 -17.75 3.76 0.66
CA ARG A 232 -17.52 3.96 2.10
C ARG A 232 -17.62 2.62 2.83
N LEU A 233 -16.68 2.37 3.74
CA LEU A 233 -16.55 1.12 4.49
C LEU A 233 -16.69 1.36 5.99
N PRO A 234 -17.29 0.44 6.76
CA PRO A 234 -17.51 0.59 8.20
C PRO A 234 -16.21 0.35 9.02
N GLY A 235 -15.05 0.82 8.53
CA GLY A 235 -13.73 0.67 9.14
C GLY A 235 -13.13 2.00 9.59
N GLY A 236 -11.96 1.93 10.23
CA GLY A 236 -11.03 3.03 10.42
C GLY A 236 -10.03 3.11 9.27
N HIS A 237 -8.80 3.56 9.56
CA HIS A 237 -7.75 3.68 8.55
C HIS A 237 -7.23 2.32 8.02
N PHE A 238 -7.21 1.30 8.85
CA PHE A 238 -6.72 -0.02 8.44
C PHE A 238 -7.88 -0.91 7.96
N THR A 239 -8.66 -0.43 6.99
CA THR A 239 -9.85 -1.12 6.47
C THR A 239 -9.61 -2.59 6.11
N PRO A 240 -8.45 -3.02 5.57
CA PRO A 240 -8.20 -4.45 5.29
C PRO A 240 -8.19 -5.34 6.53
N LEU A 241 -7.96 -4.79 7.73
CA LEU A 241 -8.01 -5.51 9.01
C LEU A 241 -9.27 -5.19 9.80
N ASP A 242 -9.85 -3.99 9.64
CA ASP A 242 -11.03 -3.54 10.38
C ASP A 242 -12.34 -4.14 9.83
N CYS A 243 -12.45 -4.28 8.50
CA CYS A 243 -13.63 -4.79 7.81
C CYS A 243 -13.24 -5.62 6.56
N PRO A 244 -12.49 -6.73 6.74
CA PRO A 244 -11.89 -7.48 5.63
C PRO A 244 -12.93 -8.13 4.69
N ALA A 245 -14.11 -8.46 5.19
CA ALA A 245 -15.18 -9.04 4.37
C ALA A 245 -15.71 -8.01 3.38
N GLU A 246 -16.06 -6.83 3.87
CA GLU A 246 -16.58 -5.72 3.07
C GLU A 246 -15.55 -5.24 2.04
N VAL A 247 -14.28 -5.15 2.43
CA VAL A 247 -13.17 -4.85 1.52
C VAL A 247 -13.09 -5.90 0.41
N ALA A 248 -13.08 -7.19 0.76
CA ALA A 248 -12.99 -8.27 -0.22
C ALA A 248 -14.21 -8.29 -1.16
N ASP A 249 -15.41 -8.03 -0.65
CA ASP A 249 -16.64 -7.99 -1.45
C ASP A 249 -16.63 -6.84 -2.46
N ALA A 250 -16.23 -5.66 -2.05
CA ALA A 250 -16.09 -4.50 -2.94
C ALA A 250 -15.03 -4.75 -4.02
N LEU A 251 -13.86 -5.31 -3.64
CA LEU A 251 -12.80 -5.66 -4.57
C LEU A 251 -13.23 -6.75 -5.55
N ARG A 252 -13.91 -7.80 -5.11
CA ARG A 252 -14.44 -8.86 -6.00
C ARG A 252 -15.42 -8.31 -7.01
N SER A 253 -16.32 -7.42 -6.60
CA SER A 253 -17.26 -6.75 -7.47
C SER A 253 -16.57 -5.95 -8.56
N PHE A 254 -15.54 -5.17 -8.17
CA PHE A 254 -14.71 -4.42 -9.11
C PHE A 254 -13.97 -5.32 -10.09
N LEU A 255 -13.31 -6.38 -9.60
CA LEU A 255 -12.55 -7.33 -10.41
C LEU A 255 -13.47 -8.10 -11.40
N ALA A 256 -14.68 -8.46 -10.98
CA ALA A 256 -15.67 -9.10 -11.85
C ALA A 256 -16.15 -8.16 -12.97
N ALA A 257 -16.35 -6.88 -12.68
CA ALA A 257 -16.70 -5.87 -13.68
C ALA A 257 -15.60 -5.73 -14.76
N LEU A 258 -14.32 -5.76 -14.35
CA LEU A 258 -13.18 -5.73 -15.29
C LEU A 258 -13.13 -6.97 -16.20
N ALA A 259 -13.55 -8.13 -15.72
CA ALA A 259 -13.58 -9.37 -16.52
C ALA A 259 -14.71 -9.38 -17.54
N SER A 260 -15.84 -8.72 -17.25
CA SER A 260 -17.01 -8.62 -18.14
C SER A 260 -16.94 -7.48 -19.16
N GLY A 261 -15.89 -6.68 -19.15
CA GLY A 261 -15.72 -5.53 -20.08
C GLY A 261 -16.71 -4.40 -19.85
N ARG A 262 -17.30 -4.34 -18.65
CA ARG A 262 -18.25 -3.30 -18.23
C ARG A 262 -17.57 -2.22 -17.45
#